data_6b4eafb04b6337729481112077a1e7c5
#
_entry.id   6b4eafb04b6337729481112077a1e7c5
#
_cell.length_a   1.000
_cell.length_b   1.000
_cell.length_c   1.000
_cell.angle_alpha   90.00
_cell.angle_beta   90.00
_cell.angle_gamma   90.00
#
_symmetry.space_group_name_H-M   'P 1'
#
loop_
_entity.id
_entity.type
_entity.pdbx_description
1 polymer ?
#
loop_
_entity_poly.entity_id
_entity_poly.type
_entity_poly.pdbx_seq_one_letter_code
_entity_poly.pdbx_strand_id
1 'polypeptide(L)'
;MKRYMIYFCFCLFCCGQMQAQERIKLDLQRTIILANDSSLEAFRTQNMYLSGYWEYRTYKANRLPSLTLDMTPAEYYRDITKRYDSEQNLDVYRSQQSFSASGGLSVRQNFDLTGGTFYLESKLGYMRNFGDNRSTQFTSVPVRLGYSQSLVGYNPFKWERRIEP
;
A
#
# COMPACT_ATOMS: atom_id res chain seq x y z
N MET A 1 32.08 -61.42 -15.06
CA MET A 1 32.68 -60.97 -13.78
C MET A 1 32.66 -59.46 -13.59
N LYS A 2 32.96 -58.64 -14.59
CA LYS A 2 32.96 -57.15 -14.45
C LYS A 2 31.59 -56.52 -14.08
N ARG A 3 30.47 -57.09 -14.54
CA ARG A 3 29.10 -56.51 -14.25
C ARG A 3 28.69 -56.71 -12.78
N TYR A 4 29.06 -57.78 -12.12
CA TYR A 4 28.72 -58.01 -10.68
C TYR A 4 29.53 -57.12 -9.75
N MET A 5 30.76 -56.72 -10.17
CA MET A 5 31.60 -55.84 -9.41
C MET A 5 31.04 -54.41 -9.35
N ILE A 6 30.33 -53.96 -10.39
CA ILE A 6 29.67 -52.63 -10.44
C ILE A 6 28.46 -52.60 -9.49
N TYR A 7 27.67 -53.63 -9.46
CA TYR A 7 26.53 -53.73 -8.54
C TYR A 7 26.95 -53.82 -7.08
N PHE A 8 28.06 -54.50 -6.80
CA PHE A 8 28.64 -54.60 -5.46
C PHE A 8 29.20 -53.25 -4.97
N CYS A 9 29.86 -52.48 -5.81
CA CYS A 9 30.28 -51.09 -5.49
C CYS A 9 29.10 -50.16 -5.29
N PHE A 10 28.03 -50.30 -6.05
CA PHE A 10 26.82 -49.49 -5.92
C PHE A 10 26.06 -49.75 -4.58
N CYS A 11 26.00 -51.04 -4.19
CA CYS A 11 25.43 -51.43 -2.89
C CYS A 11 26.25 -50.89 -1.70
N LEU A 12 27.57 -50.90 -1.79
CA LEU A 12 28.47 -50.34 -0.76
C LEU A 12 28.34 -48.82 -0.64
N PHE A 13 28.09 -48.13 -1.74
CA PHE A 13 27.88 -46.68 -1.74
C PHE A 13 26.53 -46.29 -1.11
N CYS A 14 25.47 -47.10 -1.27
CA CYS A 14 24.17 -46.86 -0.65
C CYS A 14 24.16 -47.10 0.88
N CYS A 15 25.02 -47.99 1.39
CA CYS A 15 25.12 -48.22 2.84
C CYS A 15 25.83 -47.12 3.63
N GLY A 16 26.57 -46.23 2.96
CA GLY A 16 27.33 -45.13 3.60
C GLY A 16 26.52 -43.92 4.05
N GLN A 17 25.22 -43.88 3.77
CA GLN A 17 24.34 -42.74 4.07
C GLN A 17 23.48 -42.91 5.34
N MET A 18 23.83 -43.83 6.22
CA MET A 18 23.20 -43.86 7.55
C MET A 18 23.76 -42.71 8.40
N GLN A 19 23.18 -41.53 8.26
CA GLN A 19 23.37 -40.43 9.20
C GLN A 19 22.80 -40.91 10.55
N ALA A 20 23.72 -41.11 11.49
CA ALA A 20 23.35 -41.41 12.88
C ALA A 20 22.50 -40.26 13.42
N GLN A 21 21.24 -40.49 13.73
CA GLN A 21 20.40 -39.54 14.44
C GLN A 21 21.10 -39.15 15.74
N GLU A 22 21.49 -37.90 15.85
CA GLU A 22 22.09 -37.34 17.04
C GLU A 22 21.07 -37.42 18.19
N ARG A 23 21.31 -38.32 19.15
CA ARG A 23 20.45 -38.49 20.31
C ARG A 23 20.66 -37.29 21.25
N ILE A 24 19.76 -36.34 21.22
CA ILE A 24 19.76 -35.20 22.15
C ILE A 24 19.35 -35.75 23.52
N LYS A 25 20.27 -35.70 24.48
CA LYS A 25 19.96 -35.98 25.89
C LYS A 25 19.14 -34.80 26.43
N LEU A 26 17.86 -35.04 26.69
CA LEU A 26 16.93 -34.07 27.24
C LEU A 26 17.08 -34.06 28.79
N ASP A 27 17.68 -33.02 29.31
CA ASP A 27 17.63 -32.61 30.70
C ASP A 27 16.49 -31.59 30.89
N LEU A 28 15.98 -31.45 32.10
CA LEU A 28 14.85 -30.55 32.41
C LEU A 28 15.12 -29.13 31.92
N GLN A 29 16.30 -28.57 32.20
CA GLN A 29 16.67 -27.23 31.76
C GLN A 29 16.75 -27.14 30.22
N ARG A 30 17.31 -28.13 29.57
CA ARG A 30 17.46 -28.17 28.13
C ARG A 30 16.11 -28.33 27.41
N THR A 31 15.19 -29.08 28.04
CA THR A 31 13.80 -29.25 27.55
C THR A 31 13.04 -27.91 27.62
N ILE A 32 13.20 -27.13 28.70
CA ILE A 32 12.57 -25.81 28.85
C ILE A 32 13.12 -24.83 27.81
N ILE A 33 14.43 -24.79 27.59
CA ILE A 33 15.06 -23.93 26.59
C ILE A 33 14.57 -24.34 25.19
N LEU A 34 14.56 -25.64 24.88
CA LEU A 34 14.10 -26.10 23.57
C LEU A 34 12.62 -25.83 23.33
N ALA A 35 11.78 -25.95 24.37
CA ALA A 35 10.37 -25.61 24.30
C ALA A 35 10.13 -24.12 24.09
N ASN A 36 10.98 -23.29 24.69
CA ASN A 36 10.88 -21.83 24.56
C ASN A 36 11.41 -21.32 23.20
N ASP A 37 12.49 -21.91 22.68
CA ASP A 37 13.13 -21.40 21.46
C ASP A 37 12.61 -22.07 20.18
N SER A 38 12.14 -23.31 20.25
CA SER A 38 11.83 -24.14 19.07
C SER A 38 10.39 -24.60 18.98
N SER A 39 9.53 -24.23 19.95
CA SER A 39 8.12 -24.65 19.88
C SER A 39 7.34 -23.75 18.91
N LEU A 40 6.40 -24.36 18.18
CA LEU A 40 5.47 -23.63 17.31
C LEU A 40 4.69 -22.54 18.08
N GLU A 41 4.40 -22.80 19.34
CA GLU A 41 3.66 -21.87 20.21
C GLU A 41 4.50 -20.66 20.61
N ALA A 42 5.78 -20.83 20.91
CA ALA A 42 6.71 -19.74 21.16
C ALA A 42 6.87 -18.85 19.90
N PHE A 43 6.99 -19.48 18.74
CA PHE A 43 7.05 -18.75 17.47
C PHE A 43 5.75 -17.96 17.18
N ARG A 44 4.58 -18.57 17.45
CA ARG A 44 3.29 -17.87 17.34
C ARG A 44 3.20 -16.67 18.26
N THR A 45 3.54 -16.86 19.54
CA THR A 45 3.49 -15.79 20.55
C THR A 45 4.41 -14.63 20.19
N GLN A 46 5.62 -14.92 19.72
CA GLN A 46 6.56 -13.91 19.26
C GLN A 46 6.02 -13.12 18.05
N ASN A 47 5.42 -13.81 17.08
CA ASN A 47 4.81 -13.15 15.93
C ASN A 47 3.57 -12.34 16.31
N MET A 48 2.76 -12.80 17.25
CA MET A 48 1.61 -12.04 17.76
C MET A 48 2.06 -10.78 18.48
N TYR A 49 3.09 -10.88 19.34
CA TYR A 49 3.67 -9.72 20.00
C TYR A 49 4.23 -8.71 18.96
N LEU A 50 4.97 -9.19 17.97
CA LEU A 50 5.52 -8.35 16.92
C LEU A 50 4.43 -7.68 16.09
N SER A 51 3.36 -8.41 15.77
CA SER A 51 2.18 -7.86 15.08
C SER A 51 1.52 -6.74 15.89
N GLY A 52 1.24 -6.97 17.17
CA GLY A 52 0.67 -5.97 18.06
C GLY A 52 1.56 -4.73 18.24
N TYR A 53 2.88 -4.95 18.33
CA TYR A 53 3.84 -3.84 18.38
C TYR A 53 3.80 -2.96 17.13
N TRP A 54 3.76 -3.56 15.94
CA TRP A 54 3.69 -2.81 14.68
C TRP A 54 2.33 -2.15 14.48
N GLU A 55 1.26 -2.78 14.92
CA GLU A 55 -0.10 -2.23 14.92
C GLU A 55 -0.17 -0.96 15.79
N TYR A 56 0.37 -1.02 16.99
CA TYR A 56 0.50 0.16 17.87
C TYR A 56 1.36 1.27 17.24
N ARG A 57 2.48 0.94 16.60
CA ARG A 57 3.31 1.94 15.90
C ARG A 57 2.58 2.58 14.74
N THR A 58 1.81 1.80 13.98
CA THR A 58 0.99 2.29 12.87
C THR A 58 -0.09 3.23 13.37
N TYR A 59 -0.78 2.86 14.44
CA TYR A 59 -1.75 3.71 15.11
C TYR A 59 -1.13 5.05 15.53
N LYS A 60 0.03 5.02 16.14
CA LYS A 60 0.76 6.23 16.54
C LYS A 60 1.21 7.09 15.35
N ALA A 61 1.65 6.45 14.27
CA ALA A 61 2.05 7.13 13.05
C ALA A 61 0.87 7.80 12.32
N ASN A 62 -0.31 7.19 12.33
CA ASN A 62 -1.52 7.74 11.72
C ASN A 62 -2.04 9.02 12.41
N ARG A 63 -1.54 9.33 13.59
CA ARG A 63 -1.81 10.57 14.30
C ARG A 63 -0.92 11.73 13.90
N LEU A 64 0.17 11.46 13.18
CA LEU A 64 1.06 12.50 12.68
C LEU A 64 0.51 13.12 11.39
N PRO A 65 0.84 14.38 11.10
CA PRO A 65 0.47 14.97 9.82
C PRO A 65 1.12 14.20 8.66
N SER A 66 0.30 13.83 7.69
CA SER A 66 0.77 13.20 6.45
C SER A 66 0.92 14.26 5.37
N LEU A 67 2.09 14.29 4.73
CA LEU A 67 2.36 15.13 3.56
C LEU A 67 2.35 14.24 2.32
N THR A 68 1.48 14.58 1.37
CA THR A 68 1.33 13.83 0.10
C THR A 68 1.55 14.78 -1.07
N LEU A 69 2.38 14.35 -2.01
CA LEU A 69 2.58 15.01 -3.30
C LEU A 69 1.92 14.16 -4.39
N ASP A 70 0.87 14.69 -5.01
CA ASP A 70 0.17 14.07 -6.12
C ASP A 70 0.59 14.76 -7.42
N MET A 71 1.13 14.02 -8.37
CA MET A 71 1.57 14.56 -9.64
C MET A 71 1.06 13.73 -10.81
N THR A 72 0.45 14.41 -11.78
CA THR A 72 0.13 13.86 -13.08
C THR A 72 0.89 14.68 -14.13
N PRO A 73 2.12 14.29 -14.48
CA PRO A 73 3.00 15.13 -15.30
C PRO A 73 2.52 15.25 -16.75
N ALA A 74 1.81 14.27 -17.26
CA ALA A 74 1.29 14.28 -18.62
C ALA A 74 0.08 13.38 -18.75
N GLU A 75 -1.01 13.93 -19.19
CA GLU A 75 -2.24 13.23 -19.55
C GLU A 75 -2.72 13.75 -20.89
N TYR A 76 -2.81 12.85 -21.87
CA TYR A 76 -3.34 13.20 -23.18
C TYR A 76 -4.68 12.51 -23.38
N TYR A 77 -5.69 13.30 -23.64
CA TYR A 77 -7.06 12.83 -23.86
C TYR A 77 -7.50 13.17 -25.28
N ARG A 78 -8.06 12.19 -25.96
CA ARG A 78 -8.68 12.36 -27.28
C ARG A 78 -10.05 11.70 -27.29
N ASP A 79 -11.04 12.49 -27.64
CA ASP A 79 -12.43 12.03 -27.77
C ASP A 79 -13.05 12.55 -29.07
N ILE A 80 -14.00 11.81 -29.59
CA ILE A 80 -14.81 12.18 -30.75
C ILE A 80 -16.26 12.24 -30.29
N THR A 81 -16.73 13.47 -30.08
CA THR A 81 -18.09 13.71 -29.61
C THR A 81 -18.95 14.30 -30.70
N LYS A 82 -20.19 13.85 -30.72
CA LYS A 82 -21.25 14.40 -31.60
C LYS A 82 -21.71 15.72 -31.01
N ARG A 83 -21.58 16.81 -31.77
CA ARG A 83 -22.01 18.15 -31.39
C ARG A 83 -22.91 18.73 -32.45
N TYR A 84 -23.97 19.39 -32.02
CA TYR A 84 -24.87 20.14 -32.91
C TYR A 84 -24.15 21.41 -33.40
N ASP A 85 -24.06 21.54 -34.72
CA ASP A 85 -23.52 22.74 -35.36
C ASP A 85 -24.71 23.62 -35.78
N SER A 86 -24.82 24.78 -35.16
CA SER A 86 -25.91 25.73 -35.41
C SER A 86 -25.85 26.39 -36.79
N GLU A 87 -24.69 26.44 -37.44
CA GLU A 87 -24.56 27.01 -38.77
C GLU A 87 -25.04 26.06 -39.86
N GLN A 88 -24.81 24.76 -39.67
CA GLN A 88 -25.19 23.73 -40.63
C GLN A 88 -26.51 23.05 -40.28
N ASN A 89 -27.06 23.33 -39.10
CA ASN A 89 -28.27 22.70 -38.55
C ASN A 89 -28.18 21.15 -38.53
N LEU A 90 -26.98 20.62 -38.31
CA LEU A 90 -26.67 19.19 -38.32
C LEU A 90 -25.77 18.80 -37.16
N ASP A 91 -25.90 17.56 -36.75
CA ASP A 91 -24.97 16.97 -35.78
C ASP A 91 -23.68 16.54 -36.47
N VAL A 92 -22.57 17.15 -36.08
CA VAL A 92 -21.23 16.88 -36.63
C VAL A 92 -20.34 16.21 -35.57
N TYR A 93 -19.60 15.19 -35.97
CA TYR A 93 -18.58 14.60 -35.10
C TYR A 93 -17.33 15.48 -35.09
N ARG A 94 -17.01 16.00 -33.91
CA ARG A 94 -15.80 16.80 -33.69
C ARG A 94 -14.81 16.08 -32.79
N SER A 95 -13.58 16.04 -33.20
CA SER A 95 -12.47 15.52 -32.42
C SER A 95 -12.04 16.55 -31.40
N GLN A 96 -12.13 16.20 -30.11
CA GLN A 96 -11.60 17.01 -29.03
C GLN A 96 -10.31 16.36 -28.53
N GLN A 97 -9.26 17.13 -28.45
CA GLN A 97 -7.96 16.69 -27.97
C GLN A 97 -7.51 17.66 -26.88
N SER A 98 -7.08 17.12 -25.77
CA SER A 98 -6.56 17.93 -24.66
C SER A 98 -5.32 17.28 -24.06
N PHE A 99 -4.42 18.13 -23.63
CA PHE A 99 -3.27 17.77 -22.82
C PHE A 99 -3.42 18.42 -21.46
N SER A 100 -3.29 17.64 -20.40
CA SER A 100 -3.32 18.15 -19.05
C SER A 100 -2.08 17.71 -18.27
N ALA A 101 -1.65 18.57 -17.37
CA ALA A 101 -0.64 18.29 -16.39
C ALA A 101 -1.06 18.92 -15.06
N SER A 102 -0.93 18.20 -13.98
CA SER A 102 -1.31 18.70 -12.67
C SER A 102 -0.35 18.26 -11.58
N GLY A 103 -0.21 19.09 -10.56
CA GLY A 103 0.53 18.79 -9.36
C GLY A 103 -0.18 19.35 -8.14
N GLY A 104 -0.19 18.60 -7.05
CA GLY A 104 -0.81 19.01 -5.81
C GLY A 104 0.00 18.56 -4.62
N LEU A 105 0.08 19.44 -3.63
CA LEU A 105 0.63 19.14 -2.33
C LEU A 105 -0.50 19.15 -1.31
N SER A 106 -0.65 18.09 -0.54
CA SER A 106 -1.66 18.00 0.51
C SER A 106 -1.05 17.58 1.83
N VAL A 107 -1.44 18.29 2.89
CA VAL A 107 -1.15 17.93 4.28
C VAL A 107 -2.45 17.53 4.93
N ARG A 108 -2.49 16.36 5.56
CA ARG A 108 -3.67 15.87 6.29
C ARG A 108 -3.28 15.53 7.71
N GLN A 109 -4.10 15.98 8.66
CA GLN A 109 -3.94 15.71 10.08
C GLN A 109 -5.24 15.20 10.67
N ASN A 110 -5.21 14.01 11.23
CA ASN A 110 -6.31 13.44 11.96
C ASN A 110 -6.34 14.01 13.38
N PHE A 111 -7.52 14.36 13.85
CA PHE A 111 -7.72 14.95 15.16
C PHE A 111 -8.51 14.01 16.08
N ASP A 112 -7.83 13.44 17.07
CA ASP A 112 -8.36 12.34 17.90
C ASP A 112 -9.55 12.76 18.79
N LEU A 113 -9.62 14.03 19.21
CA LEU A 113 -10.67 14.50 20.11
C LEU A 113 -12.05 14.49 19.47
N THR A 114 -12.13 14.93 18.22
CA THR A 114 -13.39 15.02 17.46
C THR A 114 -13.54 13.91 16.44
N GLY A 115 -12.43 13.23 16.10
CA GLY A 115 -12.38 12.23 15.04
C GLY A 115 -12.53 12.83 13.63
N GLY A 116 -12.23 14.11 13.50
CA GLY A 116 -12.20 14.81 12.23
C GLY A 116 -10.80 14.85 11.63
N THR A 117 -10.73 15.28 10.37
CA THR A 117 -9.49 15.44 9.63
C THR A 117 -9.36 16.87 9.13
N PHE A 118 -8.29 17.55 9.52
CA PHE A 118 -7.85 18.79 8.89
C PHE A 118 -7.07 18.49 7.64
N TYR A 119 -7.28 19.28 6.59
CA TYR A 119 -6.50 19.19 5.38
C TYR A 119 -6.13 20.59 4.87
N LEU A 120 -4.90 20.68 4.40
CA LEU A 120 -4.34 21.83 3.73
C LEU A 120 -3.88 21.37 2.34
N GLU A 121 -4.39 21.99 1.28
CA GLU A 121 -4.09 21.59 -0.09
C GLU A 121 -3.62 22.79 -0.89
N SER A 122 -2.64 22.55 -1.77
CA SER A 122 -2.20 23.48 -2.81
C SER A 122 -2.17 22.73 -4.13
N LYS A 123 -2.82 23.26 -5.17
CA LYS A 123 -2.91 22.60 -6.47
C LYS A 123 -2.56 23.54 -7.59
N LEU A 124 -1.81 23.03 -8.57
CA LEU A 124 -1.48 23.69 -9.82
C LEU A 124 -1.89 22.78 -10.97
N GLY A 125 -2.60 23.33 -11.94
CA GLY A 125 -3.03 22.61 -13.13
C GLY A 125 -2.70 23.39 -14.40
N TYR A 126 -2.33 22.65 -15.42
CA TYR A 126 -2.14 23.13 -16.77
C TYR A 126 -3.01 22.32 -17.71
N MET A 127 -3.77 22.98 -18.57
CA MET A 127 -4.59 22.30 -19.59
C MET A 127 -4.44 23.04 -20.91
N ARG A 128 -4.18 22.27 -21.96
CA ARG A 128 -4.13 22.79 -23.34
C ARG A 128 -5.08 21.98 -24.21
N ASN A 129 -6.03 22.64 -24.80
CA ASN A 129 -6.94 22.08 -25.78
C ASN A 129 -6.39 22.28 -27.19
N PHE A 130 -6.44 21.22 -27.98
CA PHE A 130 -6.08 21.20 -29.39
C PHE A 130 -7.37 21.04 -30.22
N GLY A 131 -7.43 21.55 -31.41
CA GLY A 131 -8.58 21.48 -32.28
C GLY A 131 -9.03 22.86 -32.71
N ASP A 132 -10.31 23.00 -33.10
CA ASP A 132 -10.89 24.24 -33.63
C ASP A 132 -10.85 25.38 -32.61
N ASN A 133 -11.02 25.06 -31.32
CA ASN A 133 -10.93 26.01 -30.20
C ASN A 133 -9.66 25.76 -29.39
N ARG A 134 -8.53 26.25 -29.88
CA ARG A 134 -7.27 26.17 -29.14
C ARG A 134 -7.33 27.08 -27.93
N SER A 135 -7.17 26.51 -26.75
CA SER A 135 -7.10 27.27 -25.51
C SER A 135 -6.02 26.69 -24.59
N THR A 136 -5.37 27.57 -23.86
CA THR A 136 -4.44 27.18 -22.81
C THR A 136 -4.93 27.78 -21.51
N GLN A 137 -5.05 26.96 -20.50
CA GLN A 137 -5.58 27.36 -19.20
C GLN A 137 -4.62 26.91 -18.10
N PHE A 138 -4.33 27.83 -17.20
CA PHE A 138 -3.64 27.57 -15.94
C PHE A 138 -4.63 27.69 -14.81
N THR A 139 -4.67 26.68 -13.95
CA THR A 139 -5.51 26.69 -12.75
C THR A 139 -4.59 26.61 -11.54
N SER A 140 -4.71 27.56 -10.64
CA SER A 140 -3.94 27.55 -9.39
C SER A 140 -4.89 27.70 -8.22
N VAL A 141 -4.75 26.80 -7.25
CA VAL A 141 -5.36 26.92 -5.93
C VAL A 141 -4.20 27.02 -4.94
N PRO A 142 -3.76 28.25 -4.61
CA PRO A 142 -2.56 28.45 -3.80
C PRO A 142 -2.68 27.79 -2.42
N VAL A 143 -3.80 27.95 -1.75
CA VAL A 143 -4.07 27.38 -0.43
C VAL A 143 -5.56 27.09 -0.30
N ARG A 144 -5.87 25.88 0.10
CA ARG A 144 -7.20 25.47 0.52
C ARG A 144 -7.09 24.79 1.89
N LEU A 145 -7.72 25.35 2.89
CA LEU A 145 -7.85 24.78 4.23
C LEU A 145 -9.25 24.23 4.40
N GLY A 146 -9.37 23.04 4.93
CA GLY A 146 -10.66 22.45 5.23
C GLY A 146 -10.63 21.53 6.44
N TYR A 147 -11.80 21.28 6.98
CA TYR A 147 -12.02 20.34 8.06
C TYR A 147 -13.19 19.44 7.70
N SER A 148 -12.99 18.16 7.82
CA SER A 148 -13.99 17.13 7.56
C SER A 148 -14.22 16.33 8.82
N GLN A 149 -15.49 16.19 9.23
CA GLN A 149 -15.88 15.42 10.40
C GLN A 149 -17.13 14.60 10.10
N SER A 150 -17.09 13.33 10.47
CA SER A 150 -18.27 12.46 10.47
C SER A 150 -19.17 12.82 11.65
N LEU A 151 -20.39 13.30 11.37
CA LEU A 151 -21.35 13.68 12.42
C LEU A 151 -22.15 12.47 12.89
N VAL A 152 -22.51 11.57 11.97
CA VAL A 152 -23.29 10.36 12.24
C VAL A 152 -22.57 9.17 11.62
N GLY A 153 -22.46 8.07 12.37
CA GLY A 153 -21.85 6.84 11.92
C GLY A 153 -20.56 6.46 12.65
N TYR A 154 -19.90 5.45 12.12
CA TYR A 154 -18.66 4.93 12.68
C TYR A 154 -17.51 5.94 12.51
N ASN A 155 -16.88 6.28 13.62
CA ASN A 155 -15.69 7.11 13.63
C ASN A 155 -14.48 6.26 14.03
N PRO A 156 -13.60 5.87 13.08
CA PRO A 156 -12.50 4.96 13.35
C PRO A 156 -11.56 5.50 14.43
N PHE A 157 -11.22 6.79 14.38
CA PHE A 157 -10.26 7.39 15.32
C PHE A 157 -10.76 7.40 16.78
N LYS A 158 -12.07 7.58 16.97
CA LYS A 158 -12.68 7.53 18.29
C LYS A 158 -12.71 6.10 18.86
N TRP A 159 -12.91 5.10 18.00
CA TRP A 159 -12.96 3.70 18.42
C TRP A 159 -11.57 3.10 18.60
N GLU A 160 -10.61 3.42 17.74
CA GLU A 160 -9.22 3.00 17.87
C GLU A 160 -8.61 3.47 19.22
N ARG A 161 -8.96 4.66 19.70
CA ARG A 161 -8.54 5.14 21.02
C ARG A 161 -9.05 4.30 22.18
N ARG A 162 -10.16 3.57 22.02
CA ARG A 162 -10.72 2.68 23.07
C ARG A 162 -10.07 1.31 23.09
N ILE A 163 -9.37 0.93 22.04
CA ILE A 163 -8.69 -0.36 21.89
C ILE A 163 -7.22 -0.24 22.33
N GLU A 164 -6.77 0.95 22.70
CA GLU A 164 -5.44 1.19 23.24
C GLU A 164 -5.29 0.41 24.57
N PRO A 165 -4.31 -0.54 24.66
CA PRO A 165 -4.06 -1.31 25.87
C PRO A 165 -3.49 -0.45 27.01
#